data_0eeaaf5302379b292599f659d6096fbe
#
_entry.id   0eeaaf5302379b292599f659d6096fbe
#
_cell.length_a   1.000
_cell.length_b   1.000
_cell.length_c   1.000
_cell.angle_alpha   90.00
_cell.angle_beta   90.00
_cell.angle_gamma   90.00
#
_symmetry.space_group_name_H-M   'P 1'
#
loop_
_entity.id
_entity.type
_entity.pdbx_description
1 polymer ?
#
loop_
_entity_poly.entity_id
_entity_poly.type
_entity_poly.pdbx_seq_one_letter_code
_entity_poly.pdbx_strand_id
1 'polypeptide(L)'
;MNRHSMLLNLSLLRTHPDFRAVFIARFISILSLGLLGVAIPVQIQTLTGSALQVGLAVTLTGSAMFVGLMTGGVLADRHERKRLILLARSTCGLGFIGLCINAALPTPSLAAIYLLGIWDGFFGALGVTALLAATPALVGRDNLMQAGAITMLTVRLGSVISPVVGGLLLAWGGVVWNYGLAAFGTFITLIPLLRLPQLAPPPQPREHPLRALWAGLRFLLHSPLIGGIALLGALLTMASAVRVLYPALANHWQMSASHIGLLYAALPLGAALGALTSGNLARCARPGAVMLATTLGSFIAVGLFSLMPNGALGMLCLVMVGWLSAISSLLQYTLIQTQTPEAMLGRINGLWTAQNVTGDAIGAALLGSMTVVMTPVYAASTGGLVLTLVGIVLLIVLVELRRFRQPETPTA
;
A
#
# COMPACT_ATOMS: atom_id res chain seq x y z
N MET A 1 -5.84 -32.62 23.47
CA MET A 1 -6.27 -31.28 22.97
C MET A 1 -5.10 -30.32 23.16
N ASN A 2 -4.27 -30.16 22.12
CA ASN A 2 -3.14 -29.22 22.16
C ASN A 2 -3.70 -27.80 22.13
N ARG A 3 -3.37 -27.00 23.14
CA ARG A 3 -3.56 -25.54 23.11
C ARG A 3 -2.77 -25.00 21.92
N HIS A 4 -3.43 -24.79 20.78
CA HIS A 4 -2.84 -24.03 19.69
C HIS A 4 -2.48 -22.65 20.26
N SER A 5 -1.19 -22.36 20.37
CA SER A 5 -0.72 -21.06 20.78
C SER A 5 -1.32 -20.02 19.83
N MET A 6 -2.08 -19.05 20.36
CA MET A 6 -2.60 -17.90 19.60
C MET A 6 -1.46 -17.04 19.02
N LEU A 7 -0.21 -17.36 19.36
CA LEU A 7 0.97 -16.64 18.90
C LEU A 7 1.43 -17.16 17.53
N LEU A 8 1.77 -16.24 16.66
CA LEU A 8 2.30 -16.54 15.33
C LEU A 8 3.55 -17.45 15.47
N ASN A 9 3.53 -18.59 14.82
CA ASN A 9 4.66 -19.50 14.85
C ASN A 9 5.78 -19.01 13.92
N LEU A 10 6.86 -18.50 14.48
CA LEU A 10 8.03 -18.00 13.76
C LEU A 10 9.08 -19.08 13.45
N SER A 11 8.77 -20.36 13.75
CA SER A 11 9.72 -21.46 13.52
C SER A 11 10.21 -21.53 12.06
N LEU A 12 9.36 -21.16 11.11
CA LEU A 12 9.69 -21.15 9.68
C LEU A 12 10.93 -20.28 9.36
N LEU A 13 11.14 -19.18 10.09
CA LEU A 13 12.35 -18.35 9.94
C LEU A 13 13.63 -19.02 10.45
N ARG A 14 13.49 -20.02 11.32
CA ARG A 14 14.63 -20.81 11.82
C ARG A 14 14.92 -22.01 10.94
N THR A 15 13.89 -22.67 10.43
CA THR A 15 14.01 -23.90 9.64
C THR A 15 14.33 -23.67 8.16
N HIS A 16 13.97 -22.49 7.60
CA HIS A 16 14.16 -22.14 6.19
C HIS A 16 15.04 -20.89 6.05
N PRO A 17 16.37 -21.03 5.99
CA PRO A 17 17.29 -19.89 5.93
C PRO A 17 17.12 -19.02 4.69
N ASP A 18 16.75 -19.61 3.55
CA ASP A 18 16.49 -18.86 2.31
C ASP A 18 15.22 -18.02 2.41
N PHE A 19 14.16 -18.55 3.02
CA PHE A 19 12.96 -17.75 3.32
C PHE A 19 13.27 -16.63 4.31
N ARG A 20 14.11 -16.88 5.32
CA ARG A 20 14.56 -15.84 6.25
C ARG A 20 15.30 -14.71 5.53
N ALA A 21 16.16 -15.02 4.54
CA ALA A 21 16.85 -14.01 3.73
C ALA A 21 15.86 -13.13 2.97
N VAL A 22 14.87 -13.72 2.31
CA VAL A 22 13.80 -13.01 1.60
C VAL A 22 12.94 -12.19 2.56
N PHE A 23 12.62 -12.74 3.73
CA PHE A 23 11.87 -12.06 4.78
C PHE A 23 12.58 -10.79 5.25
N ILE A 24 13.88 -10.88 5.57
CA ILE A 24 14.71 -9.73 6.00
C ILE A 24 14.76 -8.68 4.89
N ALA A 25 15.02 -9.09 3.65
CA ALA A 25 15.03 -8.19 2.52
C ALA A 25 13.70 -7.46 2.33
N ARG A 26 12.58 -8.17 2.50
CA ARG A 26 11.25 -7.59 2.41
C ARG A 26 10.95 -6.63 3.56
N PHE A 27 11.32 -6.98 4.78
CA PHE A 27 11.14 -6.12 5.94
C PHE A 27 11.88 -4.78 5.77
N ILE A 28 13.17 -4.84 5.42
CA ILE A 28 13.99 -3.64 5.14
C ILE A 28 13.40 -2.84 3.98
N SER A 29 12.88 -3.51 2.95
CA SER A 29 12.18 -2.86 1.85
C SER A 29 11.00 -2.03 2.30
N ILE A 30 10.16 -2.59 3.19
CA ILE A 30 8.98 -1.90 3.71
C ILE A 30 9.43 -0.69 4.55
N LEU A 31 10.49 -0.87 5.36
CA LEU A 31 11.07 0.25 6.11
C LEU A 31 11.57 1.34 5.17
N SER A 32 12.33 1.01 4.14
CA SER A 32 12.85 1.97 3.16
C SER A 32 11.73 2.72 2.44
N LEU A 33 10.69 2.00 1.99
CA LEU A 33 9.51 2.62 1.36
C LEU A 33 8.81 3.62 2.31
N GLY A 34 8.68 3.28 3.59
CA GLY A 34 8.09 4.20 4.56
C GLY A 34 8.96 5.42 4.85
N LEU A 35 10.29 5.26 4.87
CA LEU A 35 11.23 6.39 4.99
C LEU A 35 11.09 7.36 3.81
N LEU A 36 11.04 6.82 2.58
CA LEU A 36 10.84 7.61 1.37
C LEU A 36 9.43 8.22 1.33
N GLY A 37 8.44 7.48 1.77
CA GLY A 37 7.04 7.93 1.84
C GLY A 37 6.84 9.18 2.70
N VAL A 38 7.73 9.44 3.66
CA VAL A 38 7.77 10.69 4.46
C VAL A 38 8.72 11.70 3.83
N ALA A 39 9.93 11.29 3.47
CA ALA A 39 10.99 12.19 3.04
C ALA A 39 10.69 12.90 1.71
N ILE A 40 10.21 12.17 0.70
CA ILE A 40 9.94 12.75 -0.64
C ILE A 40 8.85 13.84 -0.57
N PRO A 41 7.65 13.59 0.01
CA PRO A 41 6.63 14.62 0.11
C PRO A 41 7.08 15.84 0.92
N VAL A 42 7.81 15.64 2.02
CA VAL A 42 8.31 16.73 2.85
C VAL A 42 9.37 17.54 2.09
N GLN A 43 10.30 16.90 1.41
CA GLN A 43 11.32 17.59 0.61
C GLN A 43 10.67 18.42 -0.49
N ILE A 44 9.72 17.86 -1.24
CA ILE A 44 9.03 18.59 -2.31
C ILE A 44 8.26 19.78 -1.74
N GLN A 45 7.53 19.60 -0.63
CA GLN A 45 6.79 20.67 0.03
C GLN A 45 7.73 21.79 0.51
N THR A 46 8.89 21.42 1.04
CA THR A 46 9.91 22.41 1.50
C THR A 46 10.53 23.17 0.33
N LEU A 47 10.78 22.50 -0.80
CA LEU A 47 11.38 23.12 -1.99
C LEU A 47 10.41 24.02 -2.76
N THR A 48 9.13 23.64 -2.80
CA THR A 48 8.17 24.26 -3.74
C THR A 48 7.00 24.98 -3.05
N GLY A 49 6.73 24.68 -1.78
CA GLY A 49 5.52 25.13 -1.09
C GLY A 49 4.22 24.56 -1.66
N SER A 50 4.27 23.61 -2.61
CA SER A 50 3.15 23.20 -3.45
C SER A 50 2.77 21.75 -3.22
N ALA A 51 1.55 21.52 -2.71
CA ALA A 51 0.98 20.19 -2.59
C ALA A 51 0.65 19.56 -3.96
N LEU A 52 0.44 20.37 -5.01
CA LEU A 52 0.33 19.88 -6.38
C LEU A 52 1.59 19.11 -6.79
N GLN A 53 2.77 19.67 -6.51
CA GLN A 53 4.05 19.02 -6.85
C GLN A 53 4.24 17.71 -6.06
N VAL A 54 3.78 17.66 -4.82
CA VAL A 54 3.75 16.42 -4.02
C VAL A 54 2.82 15.39 -4.67
N GLY A 55 1.60 15.79 -5.04
CA GLY A 55 0.64 14.95 -5.73
C GLY A 55 1.16 14.40 -7.05
N LEU A 56 1.85 15.25 -7.84
CA LEU A 56 2.48 14.86 -9.10
C LEU A 56 3.58 13.81 -8.89
N ALA A 57 4.42 13.95 -7.87
CA ALA A 57 5.44 12.94 -7.54
C ALA A 57 4.82 11.58 -7.22
N VAL A 58 3.77 11.55 -6.38
CA VAL A 58 3.05 10.30 -6.03
C VAL A 58 2.39 9.68 -7.26
N THR A 59 1.79 10.51 -8.12
CA THR A 59 1.16 10.06 -9.37
C THR A 59 2.17 9.45 -10.34
N LEU A 60 3.30 10.10 -10.55
CA LEU A 60 4.37 9.61 -11.44
C LEU A 60 4.97 8.31 -10.92
N THR A 61 5.28 8.26 -9.62
CA THR A 61 5.81 7.05 -8.95
C THR A 61 4.79 5.89 -9.01
N GLY A 62 3.51 6.17 -8.73
CA GLY A 62 2.43 5.18 -8.79
C GLY A 62 2.19 4.66 -10.21
N SER A 63 2.24 5.54 -11.22
CA SER A 63 2.13 5.14 -12.63
C SER A 63 3.29 4.23 -13.05
N ALA A 64 4.51 4.56 -12.66
CA ALA A 64 5.69 3.73 -12.89
C ALA A 64 5.59 2.38 -12.15
N MET A 65 5.08 2.40 -10.92
CA MET A 65 4.82 1.19 -10.12
C MET A 65 3.80 0.28 -10.80
N PHE A 66 2.73 0.83 -11.37
CA PHE A 66 1.75 0.05 -12.13
C PHE A 66 2.41 -0.66 -13.33
N VAL A 67 3.21 0.06 -14.12
CA VAL A 67 3.96 -0.53 -15.24
C VAL A 67 4.96 -1.59 -14.75
N GLY A 68 5.64 -1.32 -13.62
CA GLY A 68 6.57 -2.25 -12.98
C GLY A 68 5.91 -3.53 -12.48
N LEU A 69 4.68 -3.45 -11.92
CA LEU A 69 3.91 -4.65 -11.53
C LEU A 69 3.53 -5.50 -12.75
N MET A 70 3.07 -4.87 -13.83
CA MET A 70 2.67 -5.56 -15.05
C MET A 70 3.87 -6.26 -15.72
N THR A 71 4.97 -5.54 -15.89
CA THR A 71 6.20 -6.07 -16.49
C THR A 71 6.90 -7.06 -15.57
N GLY A 72 6.91 -6.79 -14.28
CA GLY A 72 7.53 -7.64 -13.26
C GLY A 72 6.88 -9.01 -13.16
N GLY A 73 5.55 -9.11 -13.26
CA GLY A 73 4.84 -10.39 -13.32
C GLY A 73 5.31 -11.22 -14.51
N VAL A 74 5.34 -10.62 -15.72
CA VAL A 74 5.80 -11.30 -16.94
C VAL A 74 7.27 -11.73 -16.85
N LEU A 75 8.12 -10.87 -16.30
CA LEU A 75 9.54 -11.16 -16.17
C LEU A 75 9.78 -12.28 -15.14
N ALA A 76 9.05 -12.29 -14.02
CA ALA A 76 9.14 -13.32 -12.98
C ALA A 76 8.67 -14.71 -13.46
N ASP A 77 7.80 -14.75 -14.49
CA ASP A 77 7.35 -16.00 -15.13
C ASP A 77 8.29 -16.49 -16.23
N ARG A 78 9.18 -15.62 -16.73
CA ARG A 78 10.06 -15.93 -17.85
C ARG A 78 11.54 -16.06 -17.49
N HIS A 79 11.96 -15.39 -16.42
CA HIS A 79 13.36 -15.28 -16.04
C HIS A 79 13.61 -15.80 -14.63
N GLU A 80 14.86 -16.09 -14.35
CA GLU A 80 15.31 -16.50 -13.02
C GLU A 80 14.98 -15.42 -11.97
N ARG A 81 14.14 -15.79 -11.00
CA ARG A 81 13.59 -14.85 -10.00
C ARG A 81 14.67 -14.23 -9.12
N LYS A 82 15.73 -14.99 -8.78
CA LYS A 82 16.85 -14.46 -8.01
C LYS A 82 17.53 -13.30 -8.74
N ARG A 83 17.78 -13.41 -10.05
CA ARG A 83 18.37 -12.31 -10.83
C ARG A 83 17.51 -11.07 -10.86
N LEU A 84 16.19 -11.25 -11.00
CA LEU A 84 15.22 -10.14 -10.96
C LEU A 84 15.19 -9.45 -9.59
N ILE A 85 15.23 -10.22 -8.50
CA ILE A 85 15.29 -9.68 -7.13
C ILE A 85 16.56 -8.87 -6.93
N LEU A 86 17.72 -9.40 -7.33
CA LEU A 86 19.00 -8.72 -7.20
C LEU A 86 19.06 -7.45 -8.05
N LEU A 87 18.60 -7.52 -9.31
CA LEU A 87 18.50 -6.36 -10.20
C LEU A 87 17.65 -5.26 -9.56
N ALA A 88 16.41 -5.60 -9.15
CA ALA A 88 15.50 -4.64 -8.56
C ALA A 88 16.07 -3.98 -7.28
N ARG A 89 16.71 -4.78 -6.42
CA ARG A 89 17.32 -4.27 -5.19
C ARG A 89 18.51 -3.35 -5.47
N SER A 90 19.40 -3.76 -6.35
CA SER A 90 20.57 -2.94 -6.71
C SER A 90 20.15 -1.61 -7.33
N THR A 91 19.20 -1.65 -8.26
CA THR A 91 18.69 -0.45 -8.94
C THR A 91 17.93 0.49 -8.01
N CYS A 92 17.08 -0.02 -7.10
CA CYS A 92 16.44 0.81 -6.07
C CYS A 92 17.48 1.44 -5.13
N GLY A 93 18.48 0.67 -4.68
CA GLY A 93 19.57 1.19 -3.84
C GLY A 93 20.34 2.33 -4.51
N LEU A 94 20.64 2.21 -5.80
CA LEU A 94 21.27 3.30 -6.58
C LEU A 94 20.35 4.52 -6.68
N GLY A 95 19.04 4.32 -6.87
CA GLY A 95 18.05 5.40 -6.84
C GLY A 95 18.03 6.15 -5.50
N PHE A 96 18.12 5.43 -4.38
CA PHE A 96 18.16 6.04 -3.04
C PHE A 96 19.46 6.79 -2.77
N ILE A 97 20.60 6.31 -3.29
CA ILE A 97 21.86 7.09 -3.30
C ILE A 97 21.68 8.36 -4.11
N GLY A 98 21.07 8.29 -5.29
CA GLY A 98 20.77 9.46 -6.12
C GLY A 98 19.91 10.49 -5.39
N LEU A 99 18.85 10.05 -4.66
CA LEU A 99 18.04 10.94 -3.83
C LEU A 99 18.83 11.54 -2.67
N CYS A 100 19.71 10.76 -2.04
CA CYS A 100 20.57 11.21 -0.96
C CYS A 100 21.56 12.30 -1.44
N ILE A 101 22.20 12.07 -2.57
CA ILE A 101 23.10 13.03 -3.19
C ILE A 101 22.34 14.31 -3.58
N ASN A 102 21.19 14.17 -4.27
CA ASN A 102 20.37 15.30 -4.66
C ASN A 102 19.94 16.14 -3.44
N ALA A 103 19.55 15.48 -2.34
CA ALA A 103 19.14 16.17 -1.13
C ALA A 103 20.29 16.89 -0.40
N ALA A 104 21.54 16.43 -0.58
CA ALA A 104 22.72 17.03 -0.01
C ALA A 104 23.28 18.21 -0.83
N LEU A 105 22.76 18.44 -2.04
CA LEU A 105 23.18 19.58 -2.87
C LEU A 105 22.70 20.91 -2.27
N PRO A 106 23.43 22.02 -2.45
CA PRO A 106 22.98 23.35 -2.04
C PRO A 106 21.62 23.76 -2.66
N THR A 107 21.37 23.30 -3.89
CA THR A 107 20.11 23.51 -4.63
C THR A 107 19.59 22.16 -5.14
N PRO A 108 18.81 21.44 -4.33
CA PRO A 108 18.24 20.15 -4.75
C PRO A 108 17.32 20.31 -5.96
N SER A 109 17.43 19.39 -6.93
CA SER A 109 16.65 19.39 -8.15
C SER A 109 15.32 18.64 -7.95
N LEU A 110 14.19 19.31 -8.21
CA LEU A 110 12.87 18.71 -8.21
C LEU A 110 12.74 17.66 -9.32
N ALA A 111 13.30 17.91 -10.50
CA ALA A 111 13.28 16.97 -11.62
C ALA A 111 14.00 15.67 -11.26
N ALA A 112 15.11 15.73 -10.53
CA ALA A 112 15.79 14.54 -10.04
C ALA A 112 14.92 13.73 -9.08
N ILE A 113 14.16 14.39 -8.20
CA ILE A 113 13.22 13.69 -7.29
C ILE A 113 12.15 12.93 -8.09
N TYR A 114 11.59 13.54 -9.12
CA TYR A 114 10.59 12.88 -9.97
C TYR A 114 11.16 11.70 -10.75
N LEU A 115 12.31 11.88 -11.40
CA LEU A 115 12.95 10.83 -12.18
C LEU A 115 13.35 9.64 -11.29
N LEU A 116 13.91 9.89 -10.11
CA LEU A 116 14.29 8.86 -9.16
C LEU A 116 13.07 8.21 -8.50
N GLY A 117 11.96 8.94 -8.32
CA GLY A 117 10.68 8.40 -7.89
C GLY A 117 10.07 7.45 -8.93
N ILE A 118 10.07 7.83 -10.22
CA ILE A 118 9.67 6.95 -11.33
C ILE A 118 10.55 5.70 -11.37
N TRP A 119 11.86 5.87 -11.23
CA TRP A 119 12.84 4.78 -11.17
C TRP A 119 12.53 3.80 -10.03
N ASP A 120 12.34 4.30 -8.80
CA ASP A 120 12.03 3.46 -7.65
C ASP A 120 10.66 2.79 -7.79
N GLY A 121 9.64 3.51 -8.26
CA GLY A 121 8.32 2.95 -8.51
C GLY A 121 8.37 1.74 -9.44
N PHE A 122 9.07 1.84 -10.57
CA PHE A 122 9.20 0.76 -11.54
C PHE A 122 10.00 -0.44 -10.99
N PHE A 123 11.23 -0.21 -10.54
CA PHE A 123 12.10 -1.29 -10.08
C PHE A 123 11.66 -1.86 -8.74
N GLY A 124 11.10 -1.04 -7.85
CA GLY A 124 10.51 -1.48 -6.58
C GLY A 124 9.36 -2.47 -6.81
N ALA A 125 8.46 -2.16 -7.74
CA ALA A 125 7.35 -3.04 -8.11
C ALA A 125 7.83 -4.36 -8.74
N LEU A 126 8.82 -4.31 -9.61
CA LEU A 126 9.47 -5.50 -10.17
C LEU A 126 10.07 -6.38 -9.07
N GLY A 127 10.72 -5.79 -8.08
CA GLY A 127 11.26 -6.51 -6.92
C GLY A 127 10.18 -7.18 -6.06
N VAL A 128 9.07 -6.49 -5.82
CA VAL A 128 7.93 -7.03 -5.07
C VAL A 128 7.33 -8.26 -5.77
N THR A 129 7.08 -8.18 -7.07
CA THR A 129 6.53 -9.30 -7.84
C THR A 129 7.47 -10.50 -7.87
N ALA A 130 8.78 -10.29 -8.04
CA ALA A 130 9.79 -11.35 -8.03
C ALA A 130 9.90 -12.03 -6.65
N LEU A 131 9.86 -11.26 -5.55
CA LEU A 131 9.87 -11.79 -4.17
C LEU A 131 8.61 -12.62 -3.86
N LEU A 132 7.44 -12.15 -4.29
CA LEU A 132 6.19 -12.88 -4.12
C LEU A 132 6.22 -14.20 -4.89
N ALA A 133 6.68 -14.18 -6.14
CA ALA A 133 6.80 -15.37 -6.98
C ALA A 133 7.83 -16.39 -6.44
N ALA A 134 8.87 -15.94 -5.73
CA ALA A 134 9.89 -16.80 -5.15
C ALA A 134 9.42 -17.54 -3.88
N THR A 135 8.48 -16.98 -3.12
CA THR A 135 8.07 -17.49 -1.80
C THR A 135 7.65 -18.97 -1.82
N PRO A 136 6.78 -19.46 -2.75
CA PRO A 136 6.36 -20.86 -2.78
C PRO A 136 7.50 -21.84 -2.99
N ALA A 137 8.51 -21.46 -3.79
CA ALA A 137 9.68 -22.30 -4.05
C ALA A 137 10.61 -22.43 -2.83
N LEU A 138 10.57 -21.44 -1.93
CA LEU A 138 11.44 -21.39 -0.75
C LEU A 138 10.86 -22.11 0.47
N VAL A 139 9.54 -22.12 0.63
CA VAL A 139 8.88 -22.68 1.82
C VAL A 139 8.09 -23.96 1.57
N GLY A 140 7.85 -24.30 0.31
CA GLY A 140 6.96 -25.41 -0.07
C GLY A 140 5.47 -25.05 0.12
N ARG A 141 4.59 -25.87 -0.46
CA ARG A 141 3.14 -25.61 -0.43
C ARG A 141 2.55 -25.69 0.97
N ASP A 142 3.03 -26.59 1.80
CA ASP A 142 2.51 -26.85 3.15
C ASP A 142 2.72 -25.66 4.11
N ASN A 143 3.75 -24.86 3.87
CA ASN A 143 4.14 -23.72 4.71
C ASN A 143 3.65 -22.36 4.18
N LEU A 144 2.93 -22.32 3.05
CA LEU A 144 2.51 -21.06 2.42
C LEU A 144 1.62 -20.21 3.31
N MET A 145 0.71 -20.83 4.06
CA MET A 145 -0.17 -20.10 4.98
C MET A 145 0.61 -19.44 6.11
N GLN A 146 1.58 -20.14 6.69
CA GLN A 146 2.45 -19.60 7.74
C GLN A 146 3.36 -18.49 7.20
N ALA A 147 3.97 -18.68 6.03
CA ALA A 147 4.77 -17.66 5.36
C ALA A 147 3.96 -16.40 5.02
N GLY A 148 2.72 -16.58 4.57
CA GLY A 148 1.78 -15.49 4.32
C GLY A 148 1.43 -14.71 5.58
N ALA A 149 1.15 -15.39 6.69
CA ALA A 149 0.86 -14.76 7.98
C ALA A 149 2.06 -13.95 8.52
N ILE A 150 3.28 -14.51 8.46
CA ILE A 150 4.52 -13.82 8.83
C ILE A 150 4.71 -12.56 7.97
N THR A 151 4.52 -12.71 6.66
CA THR A 151 4.63 -11.60 5.71
C THR A 151 3.62 -10.48 6.01
N MET A 152 2.36 -10.84 6.27
CA MET A 152 1.32 -9.86 6.55
C MET A 152 1.58 -9.09 7.85
N LEU A 153 2.02 -9.77 8.91
CA LEU A 153 2.42 -9.11 10.15
C LEU A 153 3.57 -8.13 9.89
N THR A 154 4.56 -8.54 9.12
CA THR A 154 5.71 -7.70 8.74
C THR A 154 5.28 -6.43 8.01
N VAL A 155 4.37 -6.55 7.04
CA VAL A 155 3.81 -5.39 6.32
C VAL A 155 3.09 -4.45 7.28
N ARG A 156 2.25 -4.98 8.17
CA ARG A 156 1.49 -4.18 9.15
C ARG A 156 2.41 -3.43 10.12
N LEU A 157 3.37 -4.13 10.73
CA LEU A 157 4.33 -3.51 11.66
C LEU A 157 5.23 -2.51 10.94
N GLY A 158 5.77 -2.89 9.77
CA GLY A 158 6.65 -2.03 8.99
C GLY A 158 5.96 -0.74 8.55
N SER A 159 4.70 -0.81 8.13
CA SER A 159 3.95 0.37 7.69
C SER A 159 3.64 1.38 8.82
N VAL A 160 3.62 0.93 10.08
CA VAL A 160 3.48 1.81 11.26
C VAL A 160 4.83 2.35 11.71
N ILE A 161 5.84 1.48 11.80
CA ILE A 161 7.16 1.83 12.36
C ILE A 161 7.93 2.75 11.40
N SER A 162 7.90 2.46 10.09
CA SER A 162 8.75 3.16 9.13
C SER A 162 8.47 4.67 9.02
N PRO A 163 7.23 5.17 9.00
CA PRO A 163 6.99 6.62 9.00
C PRO A 163 7.41 7.30 10.31
N VAL A 164 7.26 6.60 11.45
CA VAL A 164 7.71 7.13 12.75
C VAL A 164 9.22 7.31 12.74
N VAL A 165 9.95 6.27 12.32
CA VAL A 165 11.42 6.36 12.17
C VAL A 165 11.80 7.44 11.15
N GLY A 166 11.07 7.52 10.03
CA GLY A 166 11.25 8.57 9.02
C GLY A 166 11.12 9.98 9.58
N GLY A 167 10.09 10.23 10.40
CA GLY A 167 9.89 11.52 11.06
C GLY A 167 10.97 11.85 12.09
N LEU A 168 11.45 10.86 12.85
CA LEU A 168 12.54 11.05 13.80
C LEU A 168 13.86 11.38 13.09
N LEU A 169 14.19 10.68 12.00
CA LEU A 169 15.37 10.97 11.19
C LEU A 169 15.28 12.35 10.53
N LEU A 170 14.08 12.71 10.06
CA LEU A 170 13.80 14.03 9.50
C LEU A 170 14.09 15.15 10.53
N ALA A 171 13.66 14.95 11.78
CA ALA A 171 13.88 15.90 12.87
C ALA A 171 15.35 15.97 13.30
N TRP A 172 16.09 14.86 13.21
CA TRP A 172 17.49 14.79 13.66
C TRP A 172 18.48 15.31 12.63
N GLY A 173 18.30 15.00 11.35
CA GLY A 173 19.31 15.34 10.33
C GLY A 173 18.72 15.56 8.93
N GLY A 174 17.39 15.75 8.82
CA GLY A 174 16.73 16.04 7.55
C GLY A 174 16.55 14.82 6.64
N VAL A 175 16.08 15.08 5.43
CA VAL A 175 15.73 14.04 4.44
C VAL A 175 16.92 13.20 3.97
N VAL A 176 18.14 13.75 4.04
CA VAL A 176 19.39 13.06 3.65
C VAL A 176 19.54 11.75 4.44
N TRP A 177 19.25 11.76 5.75
CA TRP A 177 19.34 10.59 6.59
C TRP A 177 18.28 9.52 6.24
N ASN A 178 17.09 9.94 5.86
CA ASN A 178 16.07 9.02 5.37
C ASN A 178 16.53 8.27 4.12
N TYR A 179 17.06 9.00 3.14
CA TYR A 179 17.57 8.41 1.89
C TYR A 179 18.82 7.57 2.11
N GLY A 180 19.73 8.04 2.94
CA GLY A 180 20.97 7.33 3.28
C GLY A 180 20.70 6.00 3.98
N LEU A 181 19.81 5.99 4.98
CA LEU A 181 19.42 4.76 5.68
C LEU A 181 18.65 3.79 4.77
N ALA A 182 17.77 4.30 3.90
CA ALA A 182 17.07 3.48 2.92
C ALA A 182 18.05 2.83 1.92
N ALA A 183 19.02 3.58 1.42
CA ALA A 183 20.09 3.07 0.56
C ALA A 183 20.93 1.99 1.27
N PHE A 184 21.46 2.32 2.43
CA PHE A 184 22.26 1.39 3.24
C PHE A 184 21.50 0.09 3.55
N GLY A 185 20.26 0.20 4.06
CA GLY A 185 19.41 -0.95 4.34
C GLY A 185 19.17 -1.80 3.09
N THR A 186 18.92 -1.16 1.95
CA THR A 186 18.68 -1.87 0.69
C THR A 186 19.92 -2.64 0.22
N PHE A 187 21.11 -2.02 0.26
CA PHE A 187 22.34 -2.71 -0.13
C PHE A 187 22.74 -3.83 0.84
N ILE A 188 22.52 -3.68 2.14
CA ILE A 188 22.82 -4.75 3.10
C ILE A 188 21.98 -6.00 2.86
N THR A 189 20.77 -5.86 2.29
CA THR A 189 19.92 -7.01 1.93
C THR A 189 20.45 -7.82 0.76
N LEU A 190 21.34 -7.26 -0.07
CA LEU A 190 21.95 -8.00 -1.17
C LEU A 190 22.81 -9.15 -0.66
N ILE A 191 23.46 -9.00 0.51
CA ILE A 191 24.34 -10.03 1.09
C ILE A 191 23.63 -11.38 1.26
N PRO A 192 22.50 -11.46 1.99
CA PRO A 192 21.77 -12.72 2.11
C PRO A 192 21.08 -13.14 0.81
N LEU A 193 20.63 -12.19 -0.03
CA LEU A 193 19.98 -12.51 -1.29
C LEU A 193 20.92 -13.11 -2.34
N LEU A 194 22.20 -12.75 -2.32
CA LEU A 194 23.21 -13.38 -3.18
C LEU A 194 23.41 -14.88 -2.89
N ARG A 195 23.12 -15.33 -1.67
CA ARG A 195 23.22 -16.73 -1.25
C ARG A 195 22.00 -17.58 -1.61
N LEU A 196 20.92 -16.98 -2.11
CA LEU A 196 19.73 -17.72 -2.53
C LEU A 196 20.08 -18.73 -3.63
N PRO A 197 19.40 -19.89 -3.67
CA PRO A 197 19.52 -20.84 -4.78
C PRO A 197 18.97 -20.23 -6.08
N GLN A 198 19.21 -20.88 -7.18
CA GLN A 198 18.59 -20.53 -8.45
C GLN A 198 17.09 -20.82 -8.37
N LEU A 199 16.28 -19.82 -8.71
CA LEU A 199 14.82 -19.87 -8.63
C LEU A 199 14.21 -19.79 -10.04
N ALA A 200 14.31 -20.91 -10.77
CA ALA A 200 13.74 -21.02 -12.10
C ALA A 200 12.21 -20.88 -12.07
N PRO A 201 11.60 -20.20 -13.04
CA PRO A 201 10.15 -20.13 -13.16
C PRO A 201 9.59 -21.53 -13.51
N PRO A 202 8.41 -21.91 -12.95
CA PRO A 202 7.75 -23.14 -13.36
C PRO A 202 7.28 -23.03 -14.82
N PRO A 203 7.23 -24.15 -15.57
CA PRO A 203 6.64 -24.16 -16.91
C PRO A 203 5.15 -23.87 -16.79
N GLN A 204 4.71 -22.72 -17.29
CA GLN A 204 3.30 -22.30 -17.30
C GLN A 204 2.84 -21.94 -18.71
N PRO A 205 1.54 -22.16 -19.04
CA PRO A 205 0.93 -21.63 -20.26
C PRO A 205 1.06 -20.11 -20.29
N ARG A 206 1.56 -19.58 -21.40
CA ARG A 206 1.86 -18.15 -21.57
C ARG A 206 0.60 -17.40 -21.96
N GLU A 207 -0.14 -16.88 -20.98
CA GLU A 207 -1.21 -15.91 -21.26
C GLU A 207 -0.63 -14.49 -21.39
N HIS A 208 -1.15 -13.71 -22.34
CA HIS A 208 -0.69 -12.33 -22.53
C HIS A 208 -1.28 -11.45 -21.40
N PRO A 209 -0.46 -10.72 -20.62
CA PRO A 209 -0.93 -9.99 -19.41
C PRO A 209 -2.07 -9.01 -19.68
N LEU A 210 -2.03 -8.31 -20.82
CA LEU A 210 -3.10 -7.38 -21.21
C LEU A 210 -4.41 -8.10 -21.49
N ARG A 211 -4.36 -9.33 -22.04
CA ARG A 211 -5.57 -10.13 -22.25
C ARG A 211 -6.16 -10.60 -20.92
N ALA A 212 -5.31 -11.04 -19.99
CA ALA A 212 -5.75 -11.41 -18.65
C ALA A 212 -6.38 -10.22 -17.90
N LEU A 213 -5.76 -9.04 -17.97
CA LEU A 213 -6.29 -7.80 -17.41
C LEU A 213 -7.65 -7.44 -18.02
N TRP A 214 -7.75 -7.48 -19.35
CA TRP A 214 -9.01 -7.16 -20.07
C TRP A 214 -10.12 -8.16 -19.75
N ALA A 215 -9.81 -9.46 -19.69
CA ALA A 215 -10.78 -10.48 -19.31
C ALA A 215 -11.28 -10.28 -17.87
N GLY A 216 -10.40 -9.94 -16.94
CA GLY A 216 -10.77 -9.60 -15.57
C GLY A 216 -11.64 -8.34 -15.49
N LEU A 217 -11.29 -7.27 -16.21
CA LEU A 217 -12.08 -6.04 -16.27
C LEU A 217 -13.47 -6.28 -16.86
N ARG A 218 -13.55 -7.05 -17.96
CA ARG A 218 -14.82 -7.43 -18.55
C ARG A 218 -15.68 -8.23 -17.56
N PHE A 219 -15.09 -9.14 -16.79
CA PHE A 219 -15.79 -9.89 -15.77
C PHE A 219 -16.36 -8.96 -14.68
N LEU A 220 -15.57 -7.98 -14.18
CA LEU A 220 -16.04 -7.00 -13.20
C LEU A 220 -17.22 -6.18 -13.71
N LEU A 221 -17.18 -5.75 -14.97
CA LEU A 221 -18.26 -4.97 -15.59
C LEU A 221 -19.57 -5.76 -15.77
N HIS A 222 -19.48 -7.10 -15.90
CA HIS A 222 -20.65 -7.98 -16.03
C HIS A 222 -21.11 -8.62 -14.72
N SER A 223 -20.41 -8.36 -13.63
CA SER A 223 -20.71 -8.90 -12.29
C SER A 223 -21.01 -7.77 -11.33
N PRO A 224 -22.28 -7.32 -11.18
CA PRO A 224 -22.62 -6.12 -10.39
C PRO A 224 -22.11 -6.17 -8.96
N LEU A 225 -22.18 -7.35 -8.32
CA LEU A 225 -21.71 -7.56 -6.95
C LEU A 225 -20.18 -7.33 -6.87
N ILE A 226 -19.40 -8.06 -7.68
CA ILE A 226 -17.92 -8.03 -7.63
C ILE A 226 -17.40 -6.70 -8.16
N GLY A 227 -18.03 -6.15 -9.21
CA GLY A 227 -17.74 -4.83 -9.75
C GLY A 227 -17.99 -3.71 -8.74
N GLY A 228 -19.10 -3.79 -8.00
CA GLY A 228 -19.41 -2.85 -6.91
C GLY A 228 -18.38 -2.91 -5.77
N ILE A 229 -17.96 -4.12 -5.39
CA ILE A 229 -16.90 -4.34 -4.41
C ILE A 229 -15.58 -3.71 -4.89
N ALA A 230 -15.20 -3.96 -6.15
CA ALA A 230 -13.99 -3.39 -6.74
C ALA A 230 -14.05 -1.87 -6.82
N LEU A 231 -15.18 -1.28 -7.19
CA LEU A 231 -15.37 0.17 -7.24
C LEU A 231 -15.20 0.80 -5.85
N LEU A 232 -15.81 0.23 -4.82
CA LEU A 232 -15.65 0.72 -3.44
C LEU A 232 -14.19 0.67 -2.99
N GLY A 233 -13.46 -0.39 -3.34
CA GLY A 233 -12.04 -0.50 -3.05
C GLY A 233 -11.20 0.55 -3.78
N ALA A 234 -11.52 0.86 -5.05
CA ALA A 234 -10.83 1.92 -5.79
C ALA A 234 -11.04 3.29 -5.14
N LEU A 235 -12.28 3.60 -4.73
CA LEU A 235 -12.58 4.85 -4.03
C LEU A 235 -11.90 4.92 -2.66
N LEU A 236 -11.79 3.81 -1.95
CA LEU A 236 -11.10 3.73 -0.66
C LEU A 236 -9.59 4.01 -0.81
N THR A 237 -8.97 3.48 -1.86
CA THR A 237 -7.56 3.77 -2.17
C THR A 237 -7.36 5.22 -2.63
N MET A 238 -8.30 5.79 -3.38
CA MET A 238 -8.30 7.22 -3.70
C MET A 238 -8.39 8.08 -2.44
N ALA A 239 -9.23 7.69 -1.46
CA ALA A 239 -9.33 8.39 -0.18
C ALA A 239 -8.01 8.39 0.61
N SER A 240 -7.23 7.30 0.55
CA SER A 240 -5.93 7.19 1.22
C SER A 240 -4.87 8.14 0.64
N ALA A 241 -5.07 8.64 -0.58
CA ALA A 241 -4.18 9.60 -1.22
C ALA A 241 -4.15 10.97 -0.54
N VAL A 242 -5.05 11.22 0.43
CA VAL A 242 -5.03 12.44 1.26
C VAL A 242 -3.67 12.69 1.94
N ARG A 243 -2.84 11.66 2.07
CA ARG A 243 -1.46 11.73 2.57
C ARG A 243 -0.56 12.71 1.79
N VAL A 244 -0.87 13.03 0.52
CA VAL A 244 -0.11 14.02 -0.26
C VAL A 244 -0.22 15.42 0.32
N LEU A 245 -1.28 15.68 1.08
CA LEU A 245 -1.52 16.95 1.74
C LEU A 245 -0.90 17.04 3.16
N TYR A 246 -0.40 15.93 3.72
CA TYR A 246 0.12 15.91 5.09
C TYR A 246 1.23 16.92 5.36
N PRO A 247 2.24 17.13 4.48
CA PRO A 247 3.26 18.14 4.75
C PRO A 247 2.68 19.56 4.80
N ALA A 248 1.73 19.87 3.92
CA ALA A 248 1.06 21.18 3.91
C ALA A 248 0.16 21.38 5.13
N LEU A 249 -0.59 20.35 5.55
CA LEU A 249 -1.43 20.37 6.75
C LEU A 249 -0.60 20.41 8.03
N ALA A 250 0.54 19.71 8.07
CA ALA A 250 1.47 19.79 9.19
C ALA A 250 2.00 21.21 9.39
N ASN A 251 2.31 21.92 8.29
CA ASN A 251 2.67 23.34 8.34
C ASN A 251 1.51 24.21 8.85
N HIS A 252 0.27 23.93 8.40
CA HIS A 252 -0.92 24.63 8.87
C HIS A 252 -1.14 24.48 10.38
N TRP A 253 -0.91 23.29 10.93
CA TRP A 253 -0.99 23.00 12.36
C TRP A 253 0.30 23.30 13.13
N GLN A 254 1.32 23.86 12.49
CA GLN A 254 2.63 24.18 13.09
C GLN A 254 3.29 22.97 13.77
N MET A 255 3.18 21.80 13.15
CA MET A 255 3.74 20.56 13.67
C MET A 255 5.26 20.49 13.46
N SER A 256 5.97 19.93 14.43
CA SER A 256 7.40 19.64 14.27
C SER A 256 7.65 18.49 13.30
N ALA A 257 8.87 18.38 12.78
CA ALA A 257 9.26 17.33 11.83
C ALA A 257 9.01 15.90 12.36
N SER A 258 9.23 15.65 13.65
CA SER A 258 8.94 14.35 14.27
C SER A 258 7.45 14.02 14.26
N HIS A 259 6.57 15.00 14.46
CA HIS A 259 5.13 14.81 14.42
C HIS A 259 4.60 14.54 13.01
N ILE A 260 5.31 14.97 11.96
CA ILE A 260 4.97 14.60 10.57
C ILE A 260 5.05 13.07 10.38
N GLY A 261 6.07 12.44 10.92
CA GLY A 261 6.17 10.97 10.89
C GLY A 261 5.02 10.26 11.59
N LEU A 262 4.57 10.80 12.74
CA LEU A 262 3.38 10.28 13.43
C LEU A 262 2.10 10.48 12.61
N LEU A 263 1.96 11.59 11.91
CA LEU A 263 0.83 11.84 11.01
C LEU A 263 0.76 10.79 9.89
N TYR A 264 1.90 10.44 9.29
CA TYR A 264 1.99 9.36 8.29
C TYR A 264 1.75 7.97 8.90
N ALA A 265 2.08 7.74 10.16
CA ALA A 265 1.86 6.47 10.85
C ALA A 265 0.41 6.28 11.35
N ALA A 266 -0.37 7.36 11.49
CA ALA A 266 -1.70 7.33 12.08
C ALA A 266 -2.67 6.41 11.32
N LEU A 267 -2.73 6.54 9.99
CA LEU A 267 -3.60 5.69 9.16
C LEU A 267 -3.18 4.20 9.21
N PRO A 268 -1.91 3.82 9.01
CA PRO A 268 -1.44 2.44 9.20
C PRO A 268 -1.70 1.88 10.61
N LEU A 269 -1.56 2.71 11.66
CA LEU A 269 -1.88 2.33 13.03
C LEU A 269 -3.37 1.97 13.16
N GLY A 270 -4.24 2.82 12.63
CA GLY A 270 -5.67 2.54 12.57
C GLY A 270 -5.98 1.24 11.83
N ALA A 271 -5.31 1.01 10.69
CA ALA A 271 -5.48 -0.22 9.93
C ALA A 271 -5.00 -1.48 10.68
N ALA A 272 -3.94 -1.36 11.48
CA ALA A 272 -3.49 -2.45 12.36
C ALA A 272 -4.52 -2.74 13.46
N LEU A 273 -5.07 -1.71 14.10
CA LEU A 273 -6.16 -1.85 15.07
C LEU A 273 -7.41 -2.46 14.44
N GLY A 274 -7.77 -2.04 13.22
CA GLY A 274 -8.87 -2.61 12.46
C GLY A 274 -8.71 -4.10 12.20
N ALA A 275 -7.51 -4.52 11.82
CA ALA A 275 -7.20 -5.93 11.61
C ALA A 275 -7.31 -6.75 12.91
N LEU A 276 -6.86 -6.20 14.05
CA LEU A 276 -6.96 -6.86 15.35
C LEU A 276 -8.40 -6.99 15.86
N THR A 277 -9.24 -5.99 15.59
CA THR A 277 -10.64 -5.96 16.06
C THR A 277 -11.63 -6.67 15.12
N SER A 278 -11.17 -7.06 13.92
CA SER A 278 -12.02 -7.64 12.87
C SER A 278 -12.33 -9.12 13.04
N GLY A 279 -11.83 -9.81 14.09
CA GLY A 279 -11.98 -11.26 14.26
C GLY A 279 -13.43 -11.77 14.24
N ASN A 280 -14.37 -10.98 14.75
CA ASN A 280 -15.80 -11.34 14.76
C ASN A 280 -16.52 -11.07 13.42
N LEU A 281 -15.87 -10.36 12.47
CA LEU A 281 -16.47 -10.04 11.17
C LEU A 281 -16.64 -11.27 10.26
N ALA A 282 -15.87 -12.33 10.50
CA ALA A 282 -16.04 -13.60 9.80
C ALA A 282 -17.44 -14.22 10.00
N ARG A 283 -18.13 -13.86 11.08
CA ARG A 283 -19.49 -14.31 11.42
C ARG A 283 -20.57 -13.28 11.09
N CYS A 284 -20.23 -12.22 10.37
CA CYS A 284 -21.16 -11.15 10.05
C CYS A 284 -22.22 -11.63 9.05
N ALA A 285 -23.50 -11.58 9.44
CA ALA A 285 -24.61 -12.00 8.59
C ALA A 285 -24.76 -11.15 7.31
N ARG A 286 -24.35 -9.88 7.34
CA ARG A 286 -24.48 -8.92 6.22
C ARG A 286 -23.14 -8.20 5.92
N PRO A 287 -22.13 -8.91 5.42
CA PRO A 287 -20.80 -8.35 5.23
C PRO A 287 -20.77 -7.17 4.24
N GLY A 288 -21.62 -7.21 3.20
CA GLY A 288 -21.72 -6.11 2.23
C GLY A 288 -22.27 -4.81 2.84
N ALA A 289 -23.23 -4.88 3.75
CA ALA A 289 -23.77 -3.71 4.43
C ALA A 289 -22.71 -3.08 5.38
N VAL A 290 -21.97 -3.91 6.12
CA VAL A 290 -20.88 -3.45 6.99
C VAL A 290 -19.77 -2.82 6.16
N MET A 291 -19.41 -3.43 5.02
CA MET A 291 -18.40 -2.88 4.10
C MET A 291 -18.80 -1.49 3.59
N LEU A 292 -20.06 -1.32 3.15
CA LEU A 292 -20.58 -0.02 2.71
C LEU A 292 -20.56 1.03 3.84
N ALA A 293 -21.01 0.65 5.04
CA ALA A 293 -21.04 1.56 6.20
C ALA A 293 -19.63 1.99 6.63
N THR A 294 -18.68 1.06 6.69
CA THR A 294 -17.29 1.37 7.07
C THR A 294 -16.56 2.19 6.00
N THR A 295 -16.84 1.95 4.72
CA THR A 295 -16.31 2.78 3.62
C THR A 295 -16.86 4.19 3.71
N LEU A 296 -18.17 4.36 3.90
CA LEU A 296 -18.79 5.67 4.04
C LEU A 296 -18.26 6.42 5.28
N GLY A 297 -18.15 5.74 6.42
CA GLY A 297 -17.55 6.30 7.63
C GLY A 297 -16.09 6.75 7.41
N SER A 298 -15.32 5.99 6.63
CA SER A 298 -13.95 6.37 6.26
C SER A 298 -13.92 7.65 5.43
N PHE A 299 -14.81 7.80 4.45
CA PHE A 299 -14.90 9.01 3.61
C PHE A 299 -15.30 10.25 4.43
N ILE A 300 -16.26 10.11 5.32
CA ILE A 300 -16.65 11.17 6.25
C ILE A 300 -15.45 11.57 7.12
N ALA A 301 -14.74 10.60 7.69
CA ALA A 301 -13.57 10.87 8.52
C ALA A 301 -12.43 11.54 7.75
N VAL A 302 -12.20 11.19 6.46
CA VAL A 302 -11.26 11.90 5.57
C VAL A 302 -11.69 13.36 5.36
N GLY A 303 -12.98 13.63 5.18
CA GLY A 303 -13.48 15.00 5.04
C GLY A 303 -13.31 15.83 6.31
N LEU A 304 -13.46 15.21 7.47
CA LEU A 304 -13.39 15.90 8.76
C LEU A 304 -11.96 16.12 9.24
N PHE A 305 -11.00 15.24 8.89
CA PHE A 305 -9.67 15.26 9.48
C PHE A 305 -8.94 16.59 9.30
N SER A 306 -9.03 17.21 8.12
CA SER A 306 -8.36 18.48 7.81
C SER A 306 -8.98 19.69 8.47
N LEU A 307 -10.24 19.57 8.93
CA LEU A 307 -10.99 20.61 9.64
C LEU A 307 -10.71 20.57 11.15
N MET A 308 -9.93 19.61 11.64
CA MET A 308 -9.58 19.52 13.05
C MET A 308 -8.74 20.72 13.49
N PRO A 309 -8.97 21.24 14.70
CA PRO A 309 -8.30 22.46 15.18
C PRO A 309 -6.81 22.28 15.45
N ASN A 310 -6.32 21.05 15.57
CA ASN A 310 -4.92 20.73 15.78
C ASN A 310 -4.53 19.37 15.20
N GLY A 311 -3.23 19.15 15.03
CA GLY A 311 -2.69 17.91 14.43
C GLY A 311 -2.97 16.64 15.26
N ALA A 312 -3.12 16.73 16.59
CA ALA A 312 -3.41 15.57 17.43
C ALA A 312 -4.82 15.02 17.16
N LEU A 313 -5.83 15.88 17.05
CA LEU A 313 -7.17 15.47 16.66
C LEU A 313 -7.22 15.02 15.20
N GLY A 314 -6.45 15.67 14.32
CA GLY A 314 -6.27 15.21 12.94
C GLY A 314 -5.69 13.77 12.87
N MET A 315 -4.66 13.45 13.65
CA MET A 315 -4.10 12.11 13.76
C MET A 315 -5.14 11.09 14.26
N LEU A 316 -5.96 11.46 15.26
CA LEU A 316 -7.02 10.59 15.76
C LEU A 316 -8.07 10.28 14.67
N CYS A 317 -8.45 11.28 13.88
CA CYS A 317 -9.31 11.07 12.71
C CYS A 317 -8.68 10.11 11.70
N LEU A 318 -7.38 10.25 11.42
CA LEU A 318 -6.67 9.35 10.50
C LEU A 318 -6.57 7.92 11.04
N VAL A 319 -6.41 7.72 12.35
CA VAL A 319 -6.51 6.41 12.98
C VAL A 319 -7.89 5.80 12.74
N MET A 320 -8.97 6.60 12.87
CA MET A 320 -10.33 6.16 12.57
C MET A 320 -10.50 5.81 11.08
N VAL A 321 -9.97 6.63 10.17
CA VAL A 321 -9.93 6.32 8.71
C VAL A 321 -9.27 4.97 8.48
N GLY A 322 -8.09 4.74 9.05
CA GLY A 322 -7.36 3.49 8.92
C GLY A 322 -8.12 2.29 9.46
N TRP A 323 -8.75 2.44 10.63
CA TRP A 323 -9.55 1.39 11.26
C TRP A 323 -10.75 0.98 10.41
N LEU A 324 -11.54 1.94 9.95
CA LEU A 324 -12.70 1.71 9.09
C LEU A 324 -12.29 1.13 7.73
N SER A 325 -11.23 1.67 7.13
CA SER A 325 -10.69 1.18 5.85
C SER A 325 -10.20 -0.25 5.93
N ALA A 326 -9.57 -0.65 7.03
CA ALA A 326 -9.09 -2.02 7.21
C ALA A 326 -10.24 -3.01 7.30
N ILE A 327 -11.30 -2.67 8.02
CA ILE A 327 -12.53 -3.49 8.09
C ILE A 327 -13.13 -3.65 6.69
N SER A 328 -13.31 -2.54 5.97
CA SER A 328 -13.83 -2.56 4.60
C SER A 328 -12.97 -3.41 3.66
N SER A 329 -11.64 -3.23 3.69
CA SER A 329 -10.70 -3.99 2.84
C SER A 329 -10.69 -5.48 3.15
N LEU A 330 -10.83 -5.87 4.43
CA LEU A 330 -10.92 -7.27 4.82
C LEU A 330 -12.19 -7.92 4.27
N LEU A 331 -13.33 -7.24 4.41
CA LEU A 331 -14.59 -7.72 3.87
C LEU A 331 -14.56 -7.77 2.34
N GLN A 332 -13.97 -6.77 1.69
CA GLN A 332 -13.73 -6.76 0.24
C GLN A 332 -12.93 -7.99 -0.19
N TYR A 333 -11.79 -8.25 0.45
CA TYR A 333 -10.95 -9.41 0.15
C TYR A 333 -11.74 -10.72 0.30
N THR A 334 -12.44 -10.88 1.42
CA THR A 334 -13.24 -12.09 1.70
C THR A 334 -14.34 -12.30 0.67
N LEU A 335 -15.11 -11.27 0.34
CA LEU A 335 -16.18 -11.35 -0.65
C LEU A 335 -15.63 -11.64 -2.06
N ILE A 336 -14.53 -11.03 -2.47
CA ILE A 336 -13.87 -11.33 -3.75
C ILE A 336 -13.45 -12.80 -3.79
N GLN A 337 -12.81 -13.32 -2.73
CA GLN A 337 -12.33 -14.70 -2.70
C GLN A 337 -13.47 -15.72 -2.72
N THR A 338 -14.58 -15.42 -2.06
CA THR A 338 -15.71 -16.35 -1.95
C THR A 338 -16.71 -16.28 -3.12
N GLN A 339 -16.80 -15.13 -3.79
CA GLN A 339 -17.81 -14.93 -4.85
C GLN A 339 -17.21 -14.98 -6.26
N THR A 340 -15.88 -15.03 -6.40
CA THR A 340 -15.22 -15.12 -7.71
C THR A 340 -14.98 -16.59 -8.08
N PRO A 341 -15.35 -17.04 -9.29
CA PRO A 341 -15.02 -18.38 -9.78
C PRO A 341 -13.50 -18.62 -9.77
N GLU A 342 -13.07 -19.84 -9.41
CA GLU A 342 -11.65 -20.20 -9.29
C GLU A 342 -10.82 -19.85 -10.54
N ALA A 343 -11.39 -20.06 -11.74
CA ALA A 343 -10.75 -19.76 -13.02
C ALA A 343 -10.44 -18.26 -13.20
N MET A 344 -11.13 -17.36 -12.47
CA MET A 344 -10.99 -15.91 -12.56
C MET A 344 -10.25 -15.29 -11.36
N LEU A 345 -10.05 -16.03 -10.26
CA LEU A 345 -9.46 -15.53 -9.01
C LEU A 345 -8.09 -14.88 -9.23
N GLY A 346 -7.21 -15.49 -10.01
CA GLY A 346 -5.89 -14.93 -10.30
C GLY A 346 -5.95 -13.58 -11.02
N ARG A 347 -6.86 -13.46 -11.99
CA ARG A 347 -7.08 -12.21 -12.77
C ARG A 347 -7.67 -11.11 -11.89
N ILE A 348 -8.65 -11.45 -11.06
CA ILE A 348 -9.29 -10.49 -10.15
C ILE A 348 -8.33 -10.02 -9.05
N ASN A 349 -7.50 -10.91 -8.49
CA ASN A 349 -6.45 -10.52 -7.54
C ASN A 349 -5.39 -9.60 -8.17
N GLY A 350 -5.03 -9.86 -9.44
CA GLY A 350 -4.15 -8.96 -10.21
C GLY A 350 -4.77 -7.57 -10.40
N LEU A 351 -6.06 -7.51 -10.76
CA LEU A 351 -6.81 -6.25 -10.86
C LEU A 351 -6.92 -5.52 -9.52
N TRP A 352 -7.13 -6.24 -8.43
CA TRP A 352 -7.17 -5.64 -7.09
C TRP A 352 -5.82 -5.00 -6.72
N THR A 353 -4.71 -5.66 -7.05
CA THR A 353 -3.38 -5.08 -6.84
C THR A 353 -3.16 -3.82 -7.69
N ALA A 354 -3.55 -3.89 -8.97
CA ALA A 354 -3.49 -2.75 -9.90
C ALA A 354 -4.37 -1.59 -9.42
N GLN A 355 -5.58 -1.87 -8.95
CA GLN A 355 -6.53 -0.90 -8.37
C GLN A 355 -5.93 -0.15 -7.17
N ASN A 356 -5.22 -0.84 -6.27
CA ASN A 356 -4.61 -0.21 -5.10
C ASN A 356 -3.57 0.85 -5.50
N VAL A 357 -2.80 0.59 -6.55
CA VAL A 357 -1.77 1.52 -7.04
C VAL A 357 -2.38 2.66 -7.85
N THR A 358 -3.30 2.33 -8.78
CA THR A 358 -3.93 3.35 -9.64
C THR A 358 -4.88 4.25 -8.87
N GLY A 359 -5.65 3.71 -7.92
CA GLY A 359 -6.55 4.50 -7.07
C GLY A 359 -5.79 5.56 -6.27
N ASP A 360 -4.67 5.17 -5.65
CA ASP A 360 -3.80 6.09 -4.92
C ASP A 360 -3.19 7.17 -5.85
N ALA A 361 -2.70 6.78 -7.03
CA ALA A 361 -2.12 7.71 -8.00
C ALA A 361 -3.16 8.73 -8.53
N ILE A 362 -4.37 8.26 -8.86
CA ILE A 362 -5.46 9.13 -9.31
C ILE A 362 -5.90 10.07 -8.18
N GLY A 363 -6.07 9.54 -6.97
CA GLY A 363 -6.42 10.34 -5.79
C GLY A 363 -5.37 11.43 -5.50
N ALA A 364 -4.08 11.09 -5.62
CA ALA A 364 -2.98 12.04 -5.45
C ALA A 364 -2.99 13.14 -6.51
N ALA A 365 -3.25 12.80 -7.78
CA ALA A 365 -3.38 13.77 -8.87
C ALA A 365 -4.56 14.71 -8.63
N LEU A 366 -5.73 14.17 -8.26
CA LEU A 366 -6.93 14.95 -8.00
C LEU A 366 -6.76 15.89 -6.81
N LEU A 367 -6.33 15.37 -5.66
CA LEU A 367 -6.15 16.17 -4.45
C LEU A 367 -5.05 17.22 -4.62
N GLY A 368 -3.93 16.85 -5.28
CA GLY A 368 -2.87 17.81 -5.61
C GLY A 368 -3.37 18.92 -6.53
N SER A 369 -4.12 18.61 -7.58
CA SER A 369 -4.66 19.63 -8.50
C SER A 369 -5.70 20.54 -7.85
N MET A 370 -6.49 20.04 -6.90
CA MET A 370 -7.44 20.88 -6.15
C MET A 370 -6.72 21.99 -5.37
N THR A 371 -5.47 21.78 -4.94
CA THR A 371 -4.69 22.80 -4.22
C THR A 371 -4.26 24.00 -5.08
N VAL A 372 -4.46 23.96 -6.39
CA VAL A 372 -4.25 25.11 -7.28
C VAL A 372 -5.31 26.19 -7.06
N VAL A 373 -6.55 25.77 -6.74
CA VAL A 373 -7.71 26.67 -6.61
C VAL A 373 -8.20 26.86 -5.18
N MET A 374 -7.74 26.00 -4.25
CA MET A 374 -8.15 26.06 -2.85
C MET A 374 -7.01 25.69 -1.90
N THR A 375 -7.13 26.03 -0.62
CA THR A 375 -6.11 25.65 0.38
C THR A 375 -6.08 24.13 0.60
N PRO A 376 -4.95 23.55 1.07
CA PRO A 376 -4.86 22.12 1.37
C PRO A 376 -5.93 21.61 2.33
N VAL A 377 -6.38 22.45 3.29
CA VAL A 377 -7.46 22.13 4.22
C VAL A 377 -8.77 21.94 3.46
N TYR A 378 -9.13 22.89 2.61
CA TYR A 378 -10.36 22.79 1.81
C TYR A 378 -10.26 21.70 0.72
N ALA A 379 -9.08 21.45 0.14
CA ALA A 379 -8.89 20.37 -0.81
C ALA A 379 -9.16 18.99 -0.16
N ALA A 380 -8.65 18.75 1.05
CA ALA A 380 -8.90 17.51 1.77
C ALA A 380 -10.38 17.35 2.16
N SER A 381 -10.99 18.42 2.72
CA SER A 381 -12.42 18.37 3.15
C SER A 381 -13.36 18.21 1.96
N THR A 382 -13.14 18.92 0.85
CA THR A 382 -13.94 18.80 -0.38
C THR A 382 -13.76 17.43 -1.01
N GLY A 383 -12.53 16.89 -1.08
CA GLY A 383 -12.27 15.54 -1.55
C GLY A 383 -13.02 14.49 -0.73
N GLY A 384 -12.97 14.59 0.60
CA GLY A 384 -13.72 13.72 1.51
C GLY A 384 -15.24 13.87 1.36
N LEU A 385 -15.76 15.10 1.16
CA LEU A 385 -17.17 15.36 0.90
C LEU A 385 -17.64 14.71 -0.41
N VAL A 386 -16.89 14.89 -1.49
CA VAL A 386 -17.20 14.27 -2.79
C VAL A 386 -17.24 12.76 -2.66
N LEU A 387 -16.23 12.14 -2.02
CA LEU A 387 -16.21 10.70 -1.79
C LEU A 387 -17.39 10.25 -0.91
N THR A 388 -17.77 11.05 0.09
CA THR A 388 -18.95 10.78 0.94
C THR A 388 -20.24 10.79 0.13
N LEU A 389 -20.43 11.78 -0.74
CA LEU A 389 -21.60 11.86 -1.62
C LEU A 389 -21.64 10.66 -2.60
N VAL A 390 -20.51 10.33 -3.21
CA VAL A 390 -20.40 9.12 -4.05
C VAL A 390 -20.69 7.86 -3.23
N GLY A 391 -20.18 7.76 -2.01
CA GLY A 391 -20.45 6.64 -1.09
C GLY A 391 -21.93 6.50 -0.75
N ILE A 392 -22.65 7.61 -0.54
CA ILE A 392 -24.11 7.61 -0.32
C ILE A 392 -24.85 7.12 -1.56
N VAL A 393 -24.48 7.60 -2.74
CA VAL A 393 -25.06 7.11 -4.01
C VAL A 393 -24.83 5.60 -4.17
N LEU A 394 -23.61 5.12 -3.91
CA LEU A 394 -23.31 3.68 -3.98
C LEU A 394 -24.06 2.86 -2.92
N LEU A 395 -24.30 3.41 -1.74
CA LEU A 395 -25.13 2.77 -0.72
C LEU A 395 -26.57 2.54 -1.22
N ILE A 396 -27.08 3.45 -2.04
CA ILE A 396 -28.43 3.36 -2.63
C ILE A 396 -28.41 2.42 -3.84
N VAL A 397 -27.45 2.53 -4.72
CA VAL A 397 -27.37 1.81 -6.02
C VAL A 397 -26.96 0.35 -5.85
N LEU A 398 -26.01 0.04 -4.97
CA LEU A 398 -25.48 -1.31 -4.77
C LEU A 398 -26.40 -2.15 -3.85
N VAL A 399 -27.66 -2.32 -4.25
CA VAL A 399 -28.69 -3.05 -3.48
C VAL A 399 -28.29 -4.51 -3.27
N GLU A 400 -27.71 -5.16 -4.28
CA GLU A 400 -27.27 -6.57 -4.19
C GLU A 400 -26.19 -6.72 -3.11
N LEU A 401 -25.17 -5.84 -3.10
CA LEU A 401 -24.13 -5.86 -2.08
C LEU A 401 -24.69 -5.58 -0.68
N ARG A 402 -25.57 -4.61 -0.55
CA ARG A 402 -26.20 -4.24 0.74
C ARG A 402 -27.05 -5.38 1.32
N ARG A 403 -27.76 -6.14 0.46
CA ARG A 403 -28.64 -7.24 0.85
C ARG A 403 -27.92 -8.58 0.91
N PHE A 404 -26.67 -8.66 0.49
CA PHE A 404 -25.90 -9.89 0.48
C PHE A 404 -25.83 -10.48 1.90
N ARG A 405 -26.24 -11.72 2.04
CA ARG A 405 -26.15 -12.50 3.29
C ARG A 405 -25.19 -13.66 3.07
N GLN A 406 -24.30 -13.86 4.00
CA GLN A 406 -23.52 -15.10 4.02
C GLN A 406 -24.43 -16.27 4.38
N PRO A 407 -24.34 -17.42 3.67
CA PRO A 407 -25.03 -18.64 4.11
C PRO A 407 -24.57 -18.97 5.53
N GLU A 408 -25.53 -19.28 6.41
CA GLU A 408 -25.22 -19.77 7.74
C GLU A 408 -24.42 -21.06 7.60
N THR A 409 -23.15 -21.03 8.09
CA THR A 409 -22.38 -22.27 8.24
C THR A 409 -23.18 -23.18 9.22
N PRO A 410 -23.54 -24.38 8.84
CA PRO A 410 -24.18 -25.31 9.78
C PRO A 410 -23.27 -25.43 11.00
N THR A 411 -23.81 -25.10 12.17
CA THR A 411 -23.14 -25.35 13.45
C THR A 411 -22.87 -26.84 13.55
N ALA A 412 -21.59 -27.25 13.40
CA ALA A 412 -21.15 -28.61 13.64
C ALA A 412 -21.11 -28.94 15.13
#